data_ec5c277f60cea11b92bd3781f6d34c8d
#
_entry.id   ec5c277f60cea11b92bd3781f6d34c8d
#
_cell.length_a   1.000
_cell.length_b   1.000
_cell.length_c   1.000
_cell.angle_alpha   90.00
_cell.angle_beta   90.00
_cell.angle_gamma   90.00
#
_symmetry.space_group_name_H-M   'P 1'
#
loop_
_entity.id
_entity.type
_entity.pdbx_description
1 polymer ?
#
loop_
_entity_poly.entity_id
_entity_poly.type
_entity_poly.pdbx_seq_one_letter_code
_entity_poly.pdbx_strand_id
1 'polypeptide(L)' 'MTRQPRNPGTWPRLMRAETAAAYVDERSVESFLRAVGRVYPRPIRIAGKGERWLREMLDTTIDRLAGQVSAEAIRDIA' A
#
# COMPACT_ATOMS: atom_id res chain seq x y z
N MET A 1 -22.01 -1.39 -6.36
CA MET A 1 -21.53 -1.52 -6.06
C MET A 1 -20.60 -1.74 -6.19
N THR A 2 -20.16 -1.57 -6.41
CA THR A 2 -19.37 -2.04 -6.48
C THR A 2 -18.54 -2.15 -5.66
N ARG A 3 -18.29 -2.86 -5.37
CA ARG A 3 -17.59 -3.19 -4.45
C ARG A 3 -16.32 -3.56 -4.76
N GLN A 4 -15.44 -3.30 -4.01
CA GLN A 4 -14.14 -3.68 -4.15
C GLN A 4 -13.99 -5.10 -4.07
N PRO A 5 -13.15 -5.73 -4.82
CA PRO A 5 -12.89 -7.16 -4.68
C PRO A 5 -12.30 -7.41 -3.32
N ARG A 6 -12.76 -8.43 -2.71
CA ARG A 6 -12.26 -8.84 -1.48
C ARG A 6 -11.33 -9.96 -1.60
N ASN A 7 -11.24 -10.56 -2.74
CA ASN A 7 -10.40 -11.70 -3.00
C ASN A 7 -9.01 -11.21 -3.26
N PRO A 8 -8.03 -11.54 -2.43
CA PRO A 8 -6.69 -11.00 -2.62
C PRO A 8 -6.10 -11.32 -3.97
N GLY A 9 -6.52 -12.41 -4.60
CA GLY A 9 -5.97 -12.76 -5.88
C GLY A 9 -6.44 -11.87 -7.00
N THR A 10 -7.42 -11.02 -6.74
CA THR A 10 -7.97 -10.18 -7.79
C THR A 10 -7.62 -8.72 -7.66
N TRP A 11 -6.69 -8.36 -6.77
CA TRP A 11 -6.27 -6.98 -6.68
C TRP A 11 -5.58 -6.57 -7.97
N PRO A 12 -5.92 -5.42 -8.52
CA PRO A 12 -5.28 -4.98 -9.76
C PRO A 12 -3.84 -4.60 -9.54
N ARG A 13 -3.06 -4.69 -10.60
CA ARG A 13 -1.67 -4.31 -10.51
C ARG A 13 -1.48 -2.80 -10.40
N LEU A 14 -2.36 -2.04 -11.05
CA LEU A 14 -2.34 -0.58 -10.96
C LEU A 14 -3.54 -0.15 -10.16
N MET A 15 -3.31 0.59 -9.11
CA MET A 15 -4.37 0.93 -8.18
C MET A 15 -4.50 2.43 -8.02
N ARG A 16 -5.73 2.90 -7.98
CA ARG A 16 -5.99 4.27 -7.58
C ARG A 16 -5.85 4.36 -6.07
N ALA A 17 -5.89 5.58 -5.57
CA ALA A 17 -5.67 5.80 -4.14
C ALA A 17 -6.64 4.98 -3.28
N GLU A 18 -7.90 4.94 -3.67
CA GLU A 18 -8.89 4.19 -2.88
C GLU A 18 -8.55 2.72 -2.80
N THR A 19 -8.17 2.15 -3.93
CA THR A 19 -7.85 0.74 -3.96
C THR A 19 -6.54 0.47 -3.23
N ALA A 20 -5.56 1.34 -3.40
CA ALA A 20 -4.28 1.17 -2.72
C ALA A 20 -4.46 1.24 -1.21
N ALA A 21 -5.28 2.18 -0.74
CA ALA A 21 -5.56 2.30 0.68
C ALA A 21 -6.19 1.03 1.22
N ALA A 22 -7.14 0.48 0.47
CA ALA A 22 -7.78 -0.77 0.88
C ALA A 22 -6.79 -1.94 0.85
N TYR A 23 -5.90 -1.93 -0.11
CA TYR A 23 -4.94 -3.01 -0.24
C TYR A 23 -4.02 -3.11 0.96
N VAL A 24 -3.63 -1.96 1.50
CA VAL A 24 -2.77 -1.93 2.69
C VAL A 24 -3.59 -1.77 3.97
N ASP A 25 -4.90 -1.82 3.84
CA ASP A 25 -5.85 -1.81 4.97
C ASP A 25 -5.77 -0.53 5.80
N GLU A 26 -5.58 0.60 5.13
CA GLU A 26 -5.68 1.88 5.83
C GLU A 26 -7.15 2.18 6.07
N ARG A 27 -7.43 2.89 7.14
CA ARG A 27 -8.80 3.16 7.50
C ARG A 27 -9.49 4.10 6.52
N SER A 28 -8.74 4.90 5.80
CA SER A 28 -9.32 5.84 4.85
C SER A 28 -8.30 6.20 3.80
N VAL A 29 -8.79 6.75 2.69
CA VAL A 29 -7.91 7.25 1.65
C VAL A 29 -7.03 8.36 2.19
N GLU A 30 -7.60 9.20 3.03
CA GLU A 30 -6.84 10.31 3.58
C GLU A 30 -5.68 9.84 4.43
N SER A 31 -5.92 8.82 5.25
CA SER A 31 -4.84 8.25 6.05
C SER A 31 -3.74 7.69 5.16
N PHE A 32 -4.14 7.01 4.09
CA PHE A 32 -3.17 6.46 3.15
C PHE A 32 -2.34 7.58 2.53
N LEU A 33 -3.01 8.60 2.00
CA LEU A 33 -2.32 9.68 1.31
C LEU A 33 -1.39 10.46 2.23
N ARG A 34 -1.80 10.59 3.47
CA ARG A 34 -0.99 11.31 4.44
C ARG A 34 0.32 10.58 4.70
N ALA A 35 0.33 9.28 4.55
CA ALA A 35 1.52 8.47 4.79
C ALA A 35 2.37 8.27 3.53
N VAL A 36 1.88 8.70 2.38
CA VAL A 36 2.64 8.58 1.15
C VAL A 36 3.89 9.46 1.24
N GLY A 37 5.01 8.89 0.86
CA GLY A 37 6.28 9.59 0.95
C GLY A 37 6.99 9.37 2.27
N ARG A 38 6.30 8.82 3.26
CA ARG A 38 6.90 8.47 4.53
C ARG A 38 6.87 6.97 4.74
N VAL A 39 5.69 6.40 4.69
CA VAL A 39 5.51 4.96 4.85
C VAL A 39 5.34 4.27 3.51
N TYR A 40 4.48 4.83 2.68
CA TYR A 40 4.16 4.23 1.39
C TYR A 40 4.87 4.96 0.27
N PRO A 41 5.11 4.28 -0.85
CA PRO A 41 5.80 4.90 -1.98
C PRO A 41 4.92 5.94 -2.66
N ARG A 42 5.56 6.86 -3.33
CA ARG A 42 4.83 7.82 -4.15
C ARG A 42 4.28 7.13 -5.37
N PRO A 43 3.16 7.62 -5.89
CA PRO A 43 2.57 6.99 -7.06
C PRO A 43 3.33 7.32 -8.32
N ILE A 44 3.07 6.54 -9.36
CA ILE A 44 3.51 6.91 -10.71
C ILE A 44 2.36 7.66 -11.36
N ARG A 45 2.73 8.54 -12.28
CA ARG A 45 1.71 9.31 -12.97
C ARG A 45 1.57 8.79 -14.39
N ILE A 46 0.37 8.42 -14.75
CA ILE A 46 0.09 7.86 -16.06
C ILE A 46 -0.74 8.85 -16.85
N ALA A 47 -0.27 9.17 -18.05
CA ALA A 47 -0.95 10.16 -18.88
C ALA A 47 -2.40 9.75 -19.09
N GLY A 48 -3.30 10.69 -18.85
CA GLY A 48 -4.73 10.44 -19.04
C GLY A 48 -5.39 9.68 -17.93
N LYS A 49 -4.63 9.18 -16.96
CA LYS A 49 -5.22 8.39 -15.88
C LYS A 49 -4.91 8.94 -14.49
N GLY A 50 -3.88 9.77 -14.39
CA GLY A 50 -3.54 10.33 -13.08
C GLY A 50 -2.60 9.43 -12.31
N GLU A 51 -2.69 9.51 -11.01
CA GLU A 51 -1.74 8.80 -10.14
C GLU A 51 -2.20 7.39 -9.90
N ARG A 52 -1.24 6.49 -9.92
CA ARG A 52 -1.51 5.07 -9.67
C ARG A 52 -0.38 4.48 -8.83
N TRP A 53 -0.72 3.49 -8.03
CA TRP A 53 0.26 2.74 -7.26
C TRP A 53 0.35 1.34 -7.83
N LEU A 54 1.57 0.89 -8.07
CA LEU A 54 1.77 -0.50 -8.51
C LEU A 54 1.69 -1.40 -7.29
N ARG A 55 1.01 -2.53 -7.46
CA ARG A 55 0.90 -3.49 -6.38
C ARG A 55 2.28 -3.91 -5.88
N GLU A 56 3.21 -4.09 -6.81
CA GLU A 56 4.56 -4.51 -6.45
C GLU A 56 5.27 -3.48 -5.58
N MET A 57 5.04 -2.20 -5.84
CA MET A 57 5.62 -1.15 -5.02
C MET A 57 5.11 -1.23 -3.60
N LEU A 58 3.82 -1.46 -3.46
CA LEU A 58 3.22 -1.57 -2.14
C LEU A 58 3.71 -2.83 -1.43
N ASP A 59 3.81 -3.93 -2.16
CA ASP A 59 4.31 -5.17 -1.58
C ASP A 59 5.73 -5.02 -1.07
N THR A 60 6.58 -4.38 -1.85
CA THR A 60 7.96 -4.15 -1.45
C THR A 60 8.02 -3.32 -0.18
N THR A 61 7.18 -2.30 -0.09
CA THR A 61 7.13 -1.46 1.09
C THR A 61 6.68 -2.26 2.31
N ILE A 62 5.65 -3.07 2.13
CA ILE A 62 5.14 -3.88 3.23
C ILE A 62 6.19 -4.88 3.69
N ASP A 63 6.89 -5.49 2.75
CA ASP A 63 7.95 -6.44 3.10
C ASP A 63 9.04 -5.76 3.93
N ARG A 64 9.40 -4.54 3.54
CA ARG A 64 10.43 -3.81 4.28
C ARG A 64 9.96 -3.45 5.68
N LEU A 65 8.70 -3.03 5.81
CA LEU A 65 8.15 -2.72 7.11
C LEU A 65 8.10 -3.95 8.00
N ALA A 66 7.70 -5.07 7.44
CA ALA A 66 7.64 -6.31 8.20
C ALA A 66 9.01 -6.72 8.68
N GLY A 67 10.02 -6.53 7.85
CA GLY A 67 11.39 -6.83 8.25
C GLY A 67 11.86 -5.96 9.41
N GLN A 68 11.52 -4.68 9.37
CA GLN A 68 11.90 -3.78 10.43
C GLN A 68 11.23 -4.15 11.74
N VAL A 69 9.95 -4.45 11.68
CA VAL A 69 9.22 -4.82 12.88
C VAL A 69 9.80 -6.09 13.47
N SER A 70 10.11 -7.07 12.63
CA SER A 70 10.68 -8.31 13.12
C SER A 70 12.03 -8.09 13.78
N ALA A 71 12.87 -7.25 13.18
CA ALA A 71 14.18 -6.97 13.75
C ALA A 71 14.04 -6.29 15.10
N GLU A 72 13.11 -5.38 15.23
CA GLU A 72 12.88 -4.70 16.49
C GLU A 72 12.34 -5.65 17.54
N ALA A 73 11.47 -6.54 17.15
CA ALA A 73 10.94 -7.52 18.09
C ALA A 73 12.05 -8.43 18.61
N ILE A 74 12.94 -8.84 17.75
CA ILE A 74 14.06 -9.67 18.17
C ILE A 74 14.93 -8.92 19.14
N ARG A 75 15.17 -7.67 18.87
CA ARG A 75 16.00 -6.86 19.76
C ARG A 75 15.36 -6.71 21.11
N ASP A 76 14.07 -6.54 21.16
CA ASP A 76 13.36 -6.41 22.40
C ASP A 76 13.42 -7.66 23.24
N ILE A 77 13.41 -8.80 22.60
CA ILE A 77 13.48 -10.06 23.30
C ILE A 77 14.85 -10.27 23.91
N ALA A 78 15.85 -9.86 23.21
CA ALA A 78 17.21 -10.01 23.69
C ALA A 78 17.45 -9.11 24.86
#